data_88347d11ae868e308be655ca4de74e99
#
_entry.id   88347d11ae868e308be655ca4de74e99
#
_cell.length_a   1.000
_cell.length_b   1.000
_cell.length_c   1.000
_cell.angle_alpha   90.00
_cell.angle_beta   90.00
_cell.angle_gamma   90.00
#
_symmetry.space_group_name_H-M   'P 1'
#
loop_
_entity.id
_entity.type
_entity.pdbx_description
1 polymer ?
#
loop_
_entity_poly.entity_id
_entity_poly.type
_entity_poly.pdbx_seq_one_letter_code
_entity_poly.pdbx_strand_id
1 'polypeptide(L)'
;DWLFGLADRHSAIFRSPEAWLARERYLAEHPTAIAVLKCMDGRINIPIATQTPKGIIQPFRNLGGMFRLGWPHLGETLVNDMAAVINSGRQALVMVTYHYSKGDERRGCAGFHYRTQDAVAHTFEIRAEMGVLFGAQHHTVYPLVCGFETDEEALVIHGHLGATLSMADLSEADLDSLPQRLMALLPDMPTQMRHDLLPLLAGNLR
;
A
#
# COMPACT_ATOMS: atom_id res chain seq x y z
N ASP A 1 12.22 30.50 -11.13
CA ASP A 1 10.81 30.80 -11.47
C ASP A 1 9.97 29.55 -11.87
N TRP A 2 10.49 28.65 -12.75
CA TRP A 2 9.73 27.47 -13.16
C TRP A 2 9.38 26.53 -12.00
N LEU A 3 10.33 26.24 -11.09
CA LEU A 3 10.11 25.37 -9.92
C LEU A 3 9.06 25.95 -8.97
N PHE A 4 9.11 27.26 -8.71
CA PHE A 4 8.10 27.91 -7.85
C PHE A 4 6.72 27.87 -8.51
N GLY A 5 6.63 28.17 -9.81
CA GLY A 5 5.38 28.06 -10.54
C GLY A 5 4.81 26.63 -10.59
N LEU A 6 5.67 25.61 -10.61
CA LEU A 6 5.25 24.22 -10.50
C LEU A 6 4.71 23.91 -9.10
N ALA A 7 5.43 24.32 -8.05
CA ALA A 7 5.02 24.14 -6.66
C ALA A 7 3.68 24.84 -6.37
N ASP A 8 3.49 26.07 -6.86
CA ASP A 8 2.24 26.81 -6.70
C ASP A 8 1.06 26.12 -7.38
N ARG A 9 1.25 25.61 -8.60
CA ARG A 9 0.20 24.82 -9.29
C ARG A 9 -0.16 23.54 -8.54
N HIS A 10 0.83 22.78 -8.07
CA HIS A 10 0.58 21.59 -7.28
C HIS A 10 -0.15 21.90 -5.98
N SER A 11 0.25 22.98 -5.30
CA SER A 11 -0.38 23.43 -4.07
C SER A 11 -1.83 23.89 -4.30
N ALA A 12 -2.08 24.64 -5.38
CA ALA A 12 -3.42 25.08 -5.75
C ALA A 12 -4.34 23.88 -6.06
N ILE A 13 -3.87 22.90 -6.83
CA ILE A 13 -4.63 21.68 -7.15
C ILE A 13 -4.95 20.89 -5.86
N PHE A 14 -3.96 20.70 -4.98
CA PHE A 14 -4.17 19.96 -3.73
C PHE A 14 -5.18 20.62 -2.80
N ARG A 15 -5.19 21.95 -2.75
CA ARG A 15 -6.08 22.76 -1.89
C ARG A 15 -7.41 23.12 -2.54
N SER A 16 -7.64 22.69 -3.78
CA SER A 16 -8.89 23.01 -4.46
C SER A 16 -10.09 22.40 -3.70
N PRO A 17 -11.28 23.03 -3.77
CA PRO A 17 -12.49 22.48 -3.16
C PRO A 17 -12.82 21.08 -3.65
N GLU A 18 -12.58 20.79 -4.92
CA GLU A 18 -12.81 19.49 -5.54
C GLU A 18 -11.90 18.42 -4.95
N ALA A 19 -10.60 18.71 -4.81
CA ALA A 19 -9.63 17.77 -4.22
C ALA A 19 -9.91 17.54 -2.74
N TRP A 20 -10.33 18.59 -2.01
CA TRP A 20 -10.75 18.45 -0.63
C TRP A 20 -11.99 17.56 -0.52
N LEU A 21 -13.03 17.84 -1.30
CA LEU A 21 -14.27 17.07 -1.31
C LEU A 21 -14.04 15.59 -1.69
N ALA A 22 -13.15 15.33 -2.64
CA ALA A 22 -12.79 13.97 -3.04
C ALA A 22 -12.17 13.19 -1.86
N ARG A 23 -11.30 13.83 -1.06
CA ARG A 23 -10.73 13.19 0.14
C ARG A 23 -11.78 12.94 1.22
N GLU A 24 -12.65 13.92 1.50
CA GLU A 24 -13.69 13.77 2.51
C GLU A 24 -14.67 12.65 2.16
N ARG A 25 -15.09 12.57 0.90
CA ARG A 25 -15.93 11.47 0.41
C ARG A 25 -15.24 10.13 0.55
N TYR A 26 -13.98 10.04 0.10
CA TYR A 26 -13.22 8.81 0.20
C TYR A 26 -13.13 8.34 1.65
N LEU A 27 -12.78 9.23 2.59
CA LEU A 27 -12.67 8.90 4.01
C LEU A 27 -14.00 8.55 4.68
N ALA A 28 -15.11 9.14 4.21
CA ALA A 28 -16.45 8.82 4.71
C ALA A 28 -16.91 7.42 4.26
N GLU A 29 -16.58 7.03 3.03
CA GLU A 29 -16.93 5.73 2.44
C GLU A 29 -15.95 4.63 2.85
N HIS A 30 -14.67 4.99 3.06
CA HIS A 30 -13.56 4.07 3.31
C HIS A 30 -12.76 4.52 4.55
N PRO A 31 -13.27 4.23 5.77
CA PRO A 31 -12.69 4.72 7.02
C PRO A 31 -11.34 4.09 7.39
N THR A 32 -10.94 2.97 6.78
CA THR A 32 -9.64 2.34 7.07
C THR A 32 -8.49 3.28 6.68
N ALA A 33 -7.60 3.56 7.62
CA ALA A 33 -6.38 4.31 7.33
C ALA A 33 -5.41 3.43 6.52
N ILE A 34 -4.78 4.00 5.50
CA ILE A 34 -3.87 3.26 4.63
C ILE A 34 -2.47 3.83 4.76
N ALA A 35 -1.55 3.00 5.24
CA ALA A 35 -0.12 3.28 5.24
C ALA A 35 0.59 2.35 4.25
N VAL A 36 1.71 2.80 3.70
CA VAL A 36 2.52 1.98 2.80
C VAL A 36 4.00 2.07 3.15
N LEU A 37 4.62 0.94 3.43
CA LEU A 37 6.08 0.80 3.51
C LEU A 37 6.59 0.48 2.11
N LYS A 38 7.31 1.41 1.47
CA LYS A 38 7.77 1.23 0.09
C LYS A 38 9.18 1.75 -0.14
N CYS A 39 9.84 1.20 -1.15
CA CYS A 39 11.11 1.73 -1.62
C CYS A 39 10.93 3.20 -2.06
N MET A 40 12.01 3.99 -1.94
CA MET A 40 12.04 5.38 -2.42
C MET A 40 12.12 5.48 -3.95
N ASP A 41 12.17 4.38 -4.67
CA ASP A 41 12.16 4.33 -6.13
C ASP A 41 11.00 5.18 -6.69
N GLY A 42 11.32 6.12 -7.58
CA GLY A 42 10.36 7.09 -8.10
C GLY A 42 9.28 6.49 -9.01
N ARG A 43 9.52 5.28 -9.54
CA ARG A 43 8.53 4.54 -10.36
C ARG A 43 7.37 4.01 -9.52
N ILE A 44 7.54 3.84 -8.21
CA ILE A 44 6.51 3.33 -7.32
C ILE A 44 5.64 4.49 -6.83
N ASN A 45 4.56 4.76 -7.53
CA ASN A 45 3.58 5.77 -7.13
C ASN A 45 2.20 5.16 -6.92
N ILE A 46 2.02 4.50 -5.77
CA ILE A 46 0.80 3.76 -5.45
C ILE A 46 -0.46 4.64 -5.57
N PRO A 47 -0.52 5.89 -5.04
CA PRO A 47 -1.70 6.72 -5.23
C PRO A 47 -2.06 6.98 -6.70
N ILE A 48 -1.08 7.12 -7.58
CA ILE A 48 -1.34 7.29 -9.02
C ILE A 48 -1.79 5.96 -9.63
N ALA A 49 -1.06 4.88 -9.36
CA ALA A 49 -1.37 3.55 -9.91
C ALA A 49 -2.75 3.04 -9.47
N THR A 50 -3.24 3.44 -8.31
CA THR A 50 -4.54 3.05 -7.74
C THR A 50 -5.62 4.11 -7.90
N GLN A 51 -5.35 5.22 -8.57
CA GLN A 51 -6.25 6.36 -8.71
C GLN A 51 -6.81 6.89 -7.38
N THR A 52 -6.08 6.68 -6.29
CA THR A 52 -6.48 7.12 -4.95
C THR A 52 -6.27 8.63 -4.81
N PRO A 53 -7.21 9.38 -4.21
CA PRO A 53 -7.04 10.81 -3.97
C PRO A 53 -5.76 11.11 -3.19
N LYS A 54 -5.05 12.17 -3.59
CA LYS A 54 -3.80 12.57 -2.93
C LYS A 54 -4.05 12.90 -1.45
N GLY A 55 -3.22 12.33 -0.57
CA GLY A 55 -3.30 12.55 0.88
C GLY A 55 -4.06 11.46 1.64
N ILE A 56 -4.62 10.45 0.96
CA ILE A 56 -5.26 9.29 1.61
C ILE A 56 -4.21 8.29 2.10
N ILE A 57 -3.21 7.97 1.27
CA ILE A 57 -2.20 6.97 1.59
C ILE A 57 -1.00 7.64 2.27
N GLN A 58 -0.66 7.18 3.48
CA GLN A 58 0.51 7.62 4.25
C GLN A 58 1.76 6.83 3.81
N PRO A 59 2.76 7.46 3.14
CA PRO A 59 3.95 6.73 2.68
C PRO A 59 5.07 6.74 3.71
N PHE A 60 5.61 5.58 4.03
CA PHE A 60 6.90 5.37 4.66
C PHE A 60 7.88 4.88 3.59
N ARG A 61 8.99 5.58 3.40
CA ARG A 61 9.94 5.29 2.33
C ARG A 61 11.33 5.05 2.86
N ASN A 62 12.03 4.06 2.30
CA ASN A 62 13.45 3.89 2.54
C ASN A 62 14.22 3.53 1.28
N LEU A 63 15.55 3.55 1.38
CA LEU A 63 16.43 3.15 0.29
C LEU A 63 16.43 1.61 0.14
N GLY A 64 16.13 1.13 -1.06
CA GLY A 64 16.22 -0.28 -1.42
C GLY A 64 15.13 -1.19 -0.88
N GLY A 65 14.10 -0.66 -0.19
CA GLY A 65 13.00 -1.47 0.36
C GLY A 65 13.35 -2.24 1.65
N MET A 66 14.53 -2.00 2.23
CA MET A 66 15.01 -2.68 3.44
C MET A 66 14.45 -2.04 4.69
N PHE A 67 13.22 -2.35 5.05
CA PHE A 67 12.63 -1.89 6.31
C PHE A 67 13.13 -2.72 7.49
N ARG A 68 13.31 -2.09 8.63
CA ARG A 68 13.61 -2.73 9.92
C ARG A 68 12.88 -1.95 11.00
N LEU A 69 11.87 -2.56 11.62
CA LEU A 69 11.06 -1.89 12.63
C LEU A 69 11.87 -1.57 13.90
N GLY A 70 12.94 -2.33 14.17
CA GLY A 70 13.86 -2.05 15.25
C GLY A 70 14.86 -0.89 15.00
N TRP A 71 14.89 -0.29 13.81
CA TRP A 71 15.74 0.87 13.56
C TRP A 71 15.22 2.10 14.29
N PRO A 72 16.13 2.99 14.75
CA PRO A 72 15.74 4.20 15.45
C PRO A 72 14.67 4.95 14.67
N HIS A 73 13.61 5.31 15.37
CA HIS A 73 12.48 6.11 14.89
C HIS A 73 11.50 5.45 13.92
N LEU A 74 11.84 4.42 13.12
CA LEU A 74 10.87 3.84 12.20
C LEU A 74 9.75 3.12 12.96
N GLY A 75 10.09 2.16 13.81
CA GLY A 75 9.09 1.42 14.59
C GLY A 75 8.30 2.33 15.52
N GLU A 76 8.97 3.27 16.19
CA GLU A 76 8.31 4.27 17.06
C GLU A 76 7.34 5.15 16.25
N THR A 77 7.77 5.67 15.11
CA THR A 77 6.92 6.51 14.24
C THR A 77 5.71 5.71 13.75
N LEU A 78 5.91 4.48 13.31
CA LEU A 78 4.82 3.62 12.85
C LEU A 78 3.84 3.30 13.99
N VAL A 79 4.36 2.97 15.19
CA VAL A 79 3.50 2.71 16.35
C VAL A 79 2.69 3.94 16.74
N ASN A 80 3.30 5.11 16.77
CA ASN A 80 2.63 6.36 17.10
C ASN A 80 1.55 6.72 16.08
N ASP A 81 1.81 6.52 14.78
CA ASP A 81 0.85 6.76 13.72
C ASP A 81 -0.33 5.78 13.81
N MET A 82 -0.06 4.49 13.98
CA MET A 82 -1.11 3.48 14.18
C MET A 82 -1.92 3.70 15.45
N ALA A 83 -1.27 4.10 16.56
CA ALA A 83 -1.96 4.43 17.79
C ALA A 83 -2.92 5.62 17.63
N ALA A 84 -2.53 6.65 16.88
CA ALA A 84 -3.40 7.78 16.56
C ALA A 84 -4.65 7.34 15.75
N VAL A 85 -4.46 6.45 14.76
CA VAL A 85 -5.56 5.86 14.00
C VAL A 85 -6.51 5.06 14.90
N ILE A 86 -5.97 4.16 15.72
CA ILE A 86 -6.76 3.31 16.64
C ILE A 86 -7.53 4.16 17.65
N ASN A 87 -6.89 5.17 18.22
CA ASN A 87 -7.52 6.07 19.19
C ASN A 87 -8.65 6.90 18.57
N SER A 88 -8.64 7.08 17.24
CA SER A 88 -9.76 7.69 16.50
C SER A 88 -10.91 6.71 16.19
N GLY A 89 -10.84 5.47 16.67
CA GLY A 89 -11.85 4.43 16.43
C GLY A 89 -11.75 3.78 15.04
N ARG A 90 -10.64 3.99 14.31
CA ARG A 90 -10.43 3.46 12.95
C ARG A 90 -9.52 2.24 12.98
N GLN A 91 -9.57 1.48 11.90
CA GLN A 91 -8.64 0.40 11.60
C GLN A 91 -7.55 0.90 10.63
N ALA A 92 -6.43 0.19 10.55
CA ALA A 92 -5.32 0.53 9.67
C ALA A 92 -4.92 -0.65 8.80
N LEU A 93 -4.76 -0.39 7.51
CA LEU A 93 -4.15 -1.29 6.53
C LEU A 93 -2.72 -0.80 6.27
N VAL A 94 -1.73 -1.64 6.54
CA VAL A 94 -0.33 -1.31 6.27
C VAL A 94 0.19 -2.19 5.13
N MET A 95 0.32 -1.61 3.95
CA MET A 95 0.88 -2.30 2.79
C MET A 95 2.40 -2.40 2.95
N VAL A 96 2.92 -3.60 3.12
CA VAL A 96 4.37 -3.88 3.16
C VAL A 96 4.81 -4.27 1.76
N THR A 97 5.54 -3.37 1.06
CA THR A 97 5.74 -3.55 -0.36
C THR A 97 7.16 -3.92 -0.74
N TYR A 98 7.29 -4.77 -1.73
CA TYR A 98 8.46 -4.95 -2.57
C TYR A 98 8.14 -4.54 -4.00
N HIS A 99 9.16 -4.36 -4.83
CA HIS A 99 8.94 -4.09 -6.26
C HIS A 99 9.90 -4.88 -7.14
N TYR A 100 9.46 -5.12 -8.36
CA TYR A 100 10.23 -5.81 -9.38
C TYR A 100 9.81 -5.34 -10.77
N SER A 101 10.57 -5.74 -11.78
CA SER A 101 10.24 -5.51 -13.19
C SER A 101 10.31 -6.87 -13.92
N LYS A 102 9.31 -7.14 -14.75
CA LYS A 102 9.30 -8.32 -15.62
C LYS A 102 10.34 -8.19 -16.74
N GLY A 103 10.60 -6.97 -17.21
CA GLY A 103 11.48 -6.70 -18.33
C GLY A 103 12.97 -6.58 -17.98
N ASP A 104 13.31 -6.18 -16.75
CA ASP A 104 14.69 -6.05 -16.29
C ASP A 104 14.81 -6.30 -14.78
N GLU A 105 15.36 -7.44 -14.39
CA GLU A 105 15.54 -7.82 -12.97
C GLU A 105 16.31 -6.75 -12.18
N ARG A 106 17.25 -6.02 -12.78
CA ARG A 106 18.04 -4.96 -12.13
C ARG A 106 17.21 -3.70 -11.78
N ARG A 107 15.94 -3.69 -12.13
CA ARG A 107 14.99 -2.64 -11.78
C ARG A 107 14.13 -2.99 -10.54
N GLY A 108 14.47 -4.07 -9.84
CA GLY A 108 13.85 -4.47 -8.56
C GLY A 108 14.43 -3.75 -7.34
N CYS A 109 14.14 -4.27 -6.15
CA CYS A 109 14.63 -3.74 -4.88
C CYS A 109 16.16 -3.88 -4.74
N ALA A 110 16.88 -2.78 -4.86
CA ALA A 110 18.35 -2.76 -4.81
C ALA A 110 18.93 -3.24 -3.47
N GLY A 111 18.21 -3.05 -2.35
CA GLY A 111 18.61 -3.55 -1.03
C GLY A 111 18.73 -5.08 -0.94
N PHE A 112 18.09 -5.78 -1.85
CA PHE A 112 18.15 -7.25 -1.99
C PHE A 112 18.93 -7.70 -3.21
N HIS A 113 19.83 -6.85 -3.73
CA HIS A 113 20.59 -7.12 -4.97
C HIS A 113 19.67 -7.52 -6.12
N TYR A 114 18.50 -6.91 -6.19
CA TYR A 114 17.46 -7.14 -7.21
C TYR A 114 16.83 -8.55 -7.19
N ARG A 115 17.14 -9.38 -6.17
CA ARG A 115 16.52 -10.69 -6.00
C ARG A 115 15.12 -10.55 -5.43
N THR A 116 14.11 -10.72 -6.27
CA THR A 116 12.69 -10.58 -5.91
C THR A 116 12.30 -11.50 -4.76
N GLN A 117 12.79 -12.75 -4.75
CA GLN A 117 12.47 -13.72 -3.69
C GLN A 117 12.94 -13.25 -2.31
N ASP A 118 14.13 -12.66 -2.21
CA ASP A 118 14.65 -12.14 -0.94
C ASP A 118 13.83 -10.93 -0.47
N ALA A 119 13.42 -10.06 -1.40
CA ALA A 119 12.54 -8.93 -1.09
C ALA A 119 11.16 -9.39 -0.62
N VAL A 120 10.58 -10.42 -1.24
CA VAL A 120 9.32 -11.05 -0.81
C VAL A 120 9.48 -11.64 0.59
N ALA A 121 10.52 -12.44 0.83
CA ALA A 121 10.77 -13.04 2.15
C ALA A 121 10.85 -11.97 3.23
N HIS A 122 11.58 -10.88 2.98
CA HIS A 122 11.70 -9.76 3.91
C HIS A 122 10.35 -9.07 4.20
N THR A 123 9.47 -8.92 3.21
CA THR A 123 8.14 -8.34 3.47
C THR A 123 7.30 -9.21 4.40
N PHE A 124 7.44 -10.54 4.33
CA PHE A 124 6.80 -11.47 5.27
C PHE A 124 7.42 -11.42 6.67
N GLU A 125 8.73 -11.19 6.80
CA GLU A 125 9.39 -10.94 8.09
C GLU A 125 8.81 -9.68 8.76
N ILE A 126 8.70 -8.57 8.02
CA ILE A 126 8.07 -7.33 8.52
C ILE A 126 6.60 -7.56 8.91
N ARG A 127 5.84 -8.33 8.13
CA ARG A 127 4.47 -8.73 8.51
C ARG A 127 4.45 -9.45 9.86
N ALA A 128 5.37 -10.37 10.08
CA ALA A 128 5.48 -11.11 11.35
C ALA A 128 5.86 -10.18 12.51
N GLU A 129 6.82 -9.28 12.32
CA GLU A 129 7.21 -8.26 13.32
C GLU A 129 6.01 -7.36 13.68
N MET A 130 5.21 -6.94 12.69
CA MET A 130 3.96 -6.18 12.95
C MET A 130 2.96 -6.98 13.75
N GLY A 131 2.88 -8.30 13.56
CA GLY A 131 2.06 -9.19 14.37
C GLY A 131 2.46 -9.18 15.84
N VAL A 132 3.74 -9.04 16.14
CA VAL A 132 4.24 -8.90 17.51
C VAL A 132 3.86 -7.52 18.10
N LEU A 133 3.93 -6.46 17.30
CA LEU A 133 3.65 -5.09 17.76
C LEU A 133 2.17 -4.79 17.94
N PHE A 134 1.32 -5.26 17.02
CA PHE A 134 -0.09 -4.86 16.92
C PHE A 134 -1.07 -6.01 17.16
N GLY A 135 -0.57 -7.19 17.48
CA GLY A 135 -1.37 -8.39 17.70
C GLY A 135 -1.41 -9.32 16.48
N ALA A 136 -1.16 -10.62 16.72
CA ALA A 136 -1.01 -11.64 15.69
C ALA A 136 -2.28 -11.90 14.85
N GLN A 137 -3.46 -11.50 15.34
CA GLN A 137 -4.72 -11.68 14.62
C GLN A 137 -5.04 -10.52 13.67
N HIS A 138 -4.22 -9.45 13.69
CA HIS A 138 -4.33 -8.31 12.76
C HIS A 138 -5.71 -7.63 12.68
N HIS A 139 -6.52 -7.69 13.74
CA HIS A 139 -7.88 -7.14 13.73
C HIS A 139 -7.94 -5.62 13.62
N THR A 140 -6.95 -4.92 14.16
CA THR A 140 -6.94 -3.45 14.21
C THR A 140 -5.92 -2.86 13.23
N VAL A 141 -4.75 -3.49 13.12
CA VAL A 141 -3.72 -3.16 12.13
C VAL A 141 -3.45 -4.40 11.29
N TYR A 142 -3.73 -4.34 10.00
CA TYR A 142 -3.51 -5.45 9.08
C TYR A 142 -2.30 -5.19 8.19
N PRO A 143 -1.19 -5.92 8.37
CA PRO A 143 -0.04 -5.85 7.46
C PRO A 143 -0.32 -6.69 6.21
N LEU A 144 -0.47 -6.04 5.07
CA LEU A 144 -0.69 -6.65 3.77
C LEU A 144 0.62 -6.72 2.99
N VAL A 145 1.10 -7.91 2.68
CA VAL A 145 2.25 -8.08 1.76
C VAL A 145 1.78 -7.82 0.33
N CYS A 146 2.49 -6.91 -0.35
CA CYS A 146 2.11 -6.44 -1.67
C CYS A 146 3.33 -6.26 -2.57
N GLY A 147 3.31 -6.85 -3.77
CA GLY A 147 4.26 -6.56 -4.84
C GLY A 147 3.82 -5.37 -5.67
N PHE A 148 4.79 -4.66 -6.25
CA PHE A 148 4.56 -3.66 -7.26
C PHE A 148 5.40 -4.00 -8.50
N GLU A 149 4.74 -4.43 -9.55
CA GLU A 149 5.36 -4.64 -10.86
C GLU A 149 5.50 -3.29 -11.56
N THR A 150 6.74 -2.89 -11.87
CA THR A 150 7.04 -1.51 -12.28
C THR A 150 6.88 -1.22 -13.76
N ASP A 151 6.77 -2.22 -14.61
CA ASP A 151 6.60 -2.02 -16.05
C ASP A 151 5.13 -1.81 -16.41
N GLU A 152 4.22 -2.44 -15.67
CA GLU A 152 2.78 -2.32 -15.83
C GLU A 152 2.12 -1.49 -14.71
N GLU A 153 2.91 -1.03 -13.71
CA GLU A 153 2.44 -0.35 -12.48
C GLU A 153 1.35 -1.16 -11.74
N ALA A 154 1.48 -2.49 -11.77
CA ALA A 154 0.48 -3.40 -11.26
C ALA A 154 0.77 -3.85 -9.83
N LEU A 155 -0.27 -3.89 -8.99
CA LEU A 155 -0.23 -4.46 -7.66
C LEU A 155 -0.32 -5.98 -7.72
N VAL A 156 0.43 -6.65 -6.83
CA VAL A 156 0.38 -8.10 -6.62
C VAL A 156 0.10 -8.35 -5.14
N ILE A 157 -1.10 -8.78 -4.83
CA ILE A 157 -1.53 -9.02 -3.45
C ILE A 157 -1.17 -10.45 -3.05
N HIS A 158 -0.48 -10.60 -1.91
CA HIS A 158 -0.19 -11.90 -1.33
C HIS A 158 -1.26 -12.28 -0.30
N GLY A 159 -1.77 -13.46 -0.45
CA GLY A 159 -2.80 -14.01 0.42
C GLY A 159 -2.35 -15.22 1.22
N HIS A 160 -3.34 -15.99 1.65
CA HIS A 160 -3.13 -17.18 2.47
C HIS A 160 -2.48 -18.30 1.66
N LEU A 161 -1.66 -19.14 2.33
CA LEU A 161 -1.01 -20.34 1.74
C LEU A 161 -0.18 -20.06 0.47
N GLY A 162 0.36 -18.86 0.32
CA GLY A 162 1.18 -18.49 -0.84
C GLY A 162 0.39 -18.13 -2.09
N ALA A 163 -0.94 -18.03 -2.01
CA ALA A 163 -1.75 -17.55 -3.11
C ALA A 163 -1.46 -16.07 -3.39
N THR A 164 -1.54 -15.68 -4.66
CA THR A 164 -1.35 -14.29 -5.09
C THR A 164 -2.45 -13.87 -6.05
N LEU A 165 -2.74 -12.58 -6.06
CA LEU A 165 -3.63 -11.93 -7.02
C LEU A 165 -2.89 -10.76 -7.66
N SER A 166 -2.60 -10.87 -8.95
CA SER A 166 -1.96 -9.81 -9.74
C SER A 166 -3.00 -8.98 -10.46
N MET A 167 -2.94 -7.66 -10.31
CA MET A 167 -3.85 -6.76 -11.02
C MET A 167 -3.56 -6.71 -12.52
N ALA A 168 -2.34 -7.04 -12.95
CA ALA A 168 -2.00 -7.16 -14.36
C ALA A 168 -2.71 -8.33 -15.07
N ASP A 169 -3.15 -9.34 -14.31
CA ASP A 169 -3.83 -10.52 -14.85
C ASP A 169 -5.37 -10.34 -14.89
N LEU A 170 -5.87 -9.17 -14.50
CA LEU A 170 -7.28 -8.83 -14.44
C LEU A 170 -7.62 -7.66 -15.36
N SER A 171 -8.90 -7.54 -15.69
CA SER A 171 -9.47 -6.47 -16.49
C SER A 171 -10.71 -5.87 -15.82
N GLU A 172 -11.27 -4.81 -16.37
CA GLU A 172 -12.54 -4.23 -15.90
C GLU A 172 -13.68 -5.26 -15.82
N ALA A 173 -13.66 -6.29 -16.67
CA ALA A 173 -14.67 -7.37 -16.65
C ALA A 173 -14.60 -8.23 -15.36
N ASP A 174 -13.49 -8.18 -14.64
CA ASP A 174 -13.29 -8.93 -13.41
C ASP A 174 -13.73 -8.15 -12.14
N LEU A 175 -14.15 -6.89 -12.28
CA LEU A 175 -14.54 -6.02 -11.16
C LEU A 175 -15.62 -6.66 -10.26
N ASP A 176 -16.66 -7.24 -10.86
CA ASP A 176 -17.76 -7.86 -10.12
C ASP A 176 -17.31 -9.08 -9.30
N SER A 177 -16.25 -9.78 -9.73
CA SER A 177 -15.69 -10.94 -9.04
C SER A 177 -14.63 -10.59 -8.00
N LEU A 178 -14.09 -9.37 -8.04
CA LEU A 178 -12.98 -8.93 -7.18
C LEU A 178 -13.26 -9.07 -5.68
N PRO A 179 -14.46 -8.72 -5.15
CA PRO A 179 -14.77 -8.91 -3.74
C PRO A 179 -14.67 -10.37 -3.28
N GLN A 180 -15.17 -11.31 -4.09
CA GLN A 180 -15.10 -12.73 -3.78
C GLN A 180 -13.68 -13.28 -3.87
N ARG A 181 -12.89 -12.84 -4.87
CA ARG A 181 -11.47 -13.19 -4.98
C ARG A 181 -10.68 -12.71 -3.77
N LEU A 182 -10.92 -11.47 -3.30
CA LEU A 182 -10.28 -10.95 -2.10
C LEU A 182 -10.70 -11.69 -0.83
N MET A 183 -11.96 -12.05 -0.70
CA MET A 183 -12.43 -12.83 0.43
C MET A 183 -11.75 -14.22 0.49
N ALA A 184 -11.56 -14.86 -0.65
CA ALA A 184 -10.87 -16.14 -0.75
C ALA A 184 -9.35 -15.99 -0.50
N LEU A 185 -8.74 -14.90 -0.98
CA LEU A 185 -7.31 -14.63 -0.84
C LEU A 185 -6.92 -14.22 0.57
N LEU A 186 -7.75 -13.41 1.24
CA LEU A 186 -7.50 -12.77 2.54
C LEU A 186 -8.66 -13.05 3.52
N PRO A 187 -8.91 -14.35 3.88
CA PRO A 187 -10.04 -14.71 4.72
C PRO A 187 -9.94 -14.17 6.15
N ASP A 188 -8.71 -13.92 6.63
CA ASP A 188 -8.39 -13.38 7.96
C ASP A 188 -8.47 -11.84 8.03
N MET A 189 -8.58 -11.15 6.89
CA MET A 189 -8.69 -9.69 6.87
C MET A 189 -10.07 -9.24 7.35
N PRO A 190 -10.18 -8.25 8.27
CA PRO A 190 -11.46 -7.68 8.66
C PRO A 190 -12.29 -7.20 7.46
N THR A 191 -13.60 -7.40 7.52
CA THR A 191 -14.51 -7.12 6.39
C THR A 191 -14.43 -5.67 5.94
N GLN A 192 -14.35 -4.71 6.87
CA GLN A 192 -14.22 -3.28 6.53
C GLN A 192 -12.92 -3.00 5.80
N MET A 193 -11.79 -3.53 6.27
CA MET A 193 -10.50 -3.33 5.59
C MET A 193 -10.51 -3.93 4.19
N ARG A 194 -11.13 -5.09 4.02
CA ARG A 194 -11.29 -5.74 2.72
C ARG A 194 -12.14 -4.90 1.76
N HIS A 195 -13.24 -4.33 2.28
CA HIS A 195 -14.08 -3.38 1.53
C HIS A 195 -13.28 -2.14 1.13
N ASP A 196 -12.47 -1.59 2.04
CA ASP A 196 -11.71 -0.36 1.80
C ASP A 196 -10.46 -0.59 0.91
N LEU A 197 -10.02 -1.84 0.75
CA LEU A 197 -8.98 -2.21 -0.20
C LEU A 197 -9.51 -2.26 -1.65
N LEU A 198 -10.80 -2.55 -1.84
CA LEU A 198 -11.40 -2.70 -3.18
C LEU A 198 -11.18 -1.50 -4.10
N PRO A 199 -11.40 -0.24 -3.68
CA PRO A 199 -11.19 0.91 -4.56
C PRO A 199 -9.76 1.03 -5.07
N LEU A 200 -8.78 0.68 -4.24
CA LEU A 200 -7.37 0.71 -4.66
C LEU A 200 -7.10 -0.30 -5.76
N LEU A 201 -7.65 -1.51 -5.61
CA LEU A 201 -7.46 -2.58 -6.60
C LEU A 201 -8.25 -2.30 -7.86
N ALA A 202 -9.49 -1.84 -7.74
CA ALA A 202 -10.29 -1.42 -8.88
C ALA A 202 -9.63 -0.28 -9.66
N GLY A 203 -9.07 0.71 -8.98
CA GLY A 203 -8.31 1.79 -9.60
C GLY A 203 -6.99 1.35 -10.26
N ASN A 204 -6.50 0.16 -9.92
CA ASN A 204 -5.28 -0.42 -10.51
C ASN A 204 -5.56 -1.42 -11.65
N LEU A 205 -6.82 -1.72 -11.95
CA LEU A 205 -7.19 -2.51 -13.13
C LEU A 205 -7.00 -1.68 -14.41
N ARG A 206 -6.67 -2.35 -15.51
CA ARG A 206 -6.42 -1.74 -16.83
C ARG A 206 -7.24 -2.39 -17.93
#